data_93a76a9e1f4dc5cf6ebc21b222760b22
#
_entry.id   93a76a9e1f4dc5cf6ebc21b222760b22
#
_cell.length_a   1.000
_cell.length_b   1.000
_cell.length_c   1.000
_cell.angle_alpha   90.00
_cell.angle_beta   90.00
_cell.angle_gamma   90.00
#
_symmetry.space_group_name_H-M   'P 1'
#
loop_
_entity.id
_entity.type
_entity.pdbx_description
1 polymer ?
#
loop_
_entity_poly.entity_id
_entity_poly.type
_entity_poly.pdbx_seq_one_letter_code
_entity_poly.pdbx_strand_id
1 'polypeptide(L)'
;MIFAALLTGCAALPDTSPEQVALPYVHTFSANTASNNLPTGWRPWGVNRFKRPTEYRLIQEDGRTIVRARATASASGLIHPLDLDPSVYRLLHWHWKVDELIAKADNTQKHTEDSPVRLVISFDGDMEKLDFGDRMFFDQVKAFTGQQLPYATLMYIWENRAAKGTVIANRHSSRIKMVVAESGREKLGAWQEQTHDIYADFRRAFGEEPGRITAIGIMTDTDNTGENVHAYYGDITFKRIARPRSVVDGD
;
A
#
# COMPACT_ATOMS: atom_id res chain seq x y z
N MET A 1 -31.63 -8.62 -53.21
CA MET A 1 -30.63 -7.71 -52.61
C MET A 1 -30.45 -8.12 -51.16
N ILE A 2 -29.33 -8.80 -50.87
CA ILE A 2 -29.00 -9.30 -49.54
C ILE A 2 -27.97 -8.32 -48.95
N PHE A 3 -28.33 -7.62 -47.88
CA PHE A 3 -27.43 -6.75 -47.15
C PHE A 3 -26.65 -7.59 -46.15
N ALA A 4 -25.35 -7.74 -46.37
CA ALA A 4 -24.43 -8.32 -45.42
C ALA A 4 -23.95 -7.26 -44.42
N ALA A 5 -24.35 -7.37 -43.16
CA ALA A 5 -23.86 -6.52 -42.07
C ALA A 5 -22.46 -7.02 -41.66
N LEU A 6 -21.45 -6.23 -41.91
CA LEU A 6 -20.09 -6.40 -41.40
C LEU A 6 -20.06 -5.99 -39.93
N LEU A 7 -19.99 -6.96 -39.02
CA LEU A 7 -19.68 -6.78 -37.62
C LEU A 7 -18.17 -6.56 -37.47
N THR A 8 -17.75 -5.31 -37.37
CA THR A 8 -16.39 -4.96 -36.96
C THR A 8 -16.28 -5.14 -35.45
N GLY A 9 -15.76 -6.34 -35.03
CA GLY A 9 -15.36 -6.56 -33.65
C GLY A 9 -14.14 -5.72 -33.34
N CYS A 10 -14.25 -4.78 -32.38
CA CYS A 10 -13.09 -4.16 -31.76
C CYS A 10 -12.38 -5.21 -30.92
N ALA A 11 -11.33 -5.81 -31.50
CA ALA A 11 -10.37 -6.59 -30.71
C ALA A 11 -9.66 -5.63 -29.76
N ALA A 12 -9.82 -5.82 -28.45
CA ALA A 12 -9.01 -5.15 -27.46
C ALA A 12 -7.54 -5.53 -27.72
N LEU A 13 -6.70 -4.53 -27.92
CA LEU A 13 -5.26 -4.76 -28.04
C LEU A 13 -4.78 -5.41 -26.73
N PRO A 14 -3.95 -6.48 -26.78
CA PRO A 14 -3.36 -7.07 -25.60
C PRO A 14 -2.54 -6.00 -24.89
N ASP A 15 -2.67 -5.95 -23.55
CA ASP A 15 -1.83 -5.11 -22.70
C ASP A 15 -0.38 -5.57 -22.85
N THR A 16 0.41 -4.82 -23.62
CA THR A 16 1.83 -5.10 -23.88
C THR A 16 2.73 -4.42 -22.85
N SER A 17 2.20 -4.00 -21.71
CA SER A 17 3.04 -3.56 -20.59
C SER A 17 3.98 -4.71 -20.22
N PRO A 18 5.32 -4.52 -20.21
CA PRO A 18 6.22 -5.58 -19.81
C PRO A 18 5.88 -5.99 -18.38
N GLU A 19 5.63 -7.29 -18.19
CA GLU A 19 5.40 -7.88 -16.88
C GLU A 19 6.60 -7.52 -15.98
N GLN A 20 6.36 -6.69 -14.96
CA GLN A 20 7.42 -6.28 -14.05
C GLN A 20 7.83 -7.47 -13.20
N VAL A 21 9.08 -7.91 -13.37
CA VAL A 21 9.65 -8.99 -12.56
C VAL A 21 9.61 -8.59 -11.08
N ALA A 22 9.04 -9.44 -10.25
CA ALA A 22 9.04 -9.25 -8.81
C ALA A 22 10.47 -9.33 -8.26
N LEU A 23 10.87 -8.34 -7.45
CA LEU A 23 12.24 -8.19 -6.97
C LEU A 23 12.33 -8.51 -5.47
N PRO A 24 13.48 -9.01 -5.00
CA PRO A 24 13.72 -9.24 -3.58
C PRO A 24 14.10 -7.95 -2.82
N TYR A 25 13.86 -6.78 -3.38
CA TYR A 25 14.15 -5.48 -2.77
C TYR A 25 13.23 -4.39 -3.34
N VAL A 26 13.11 -3.28 -2.64
CA VAL A 26 12.36 -2.10 -3.06
C VAL A 26 13.31 -1.10 -3.71
N HIS A 27 12.97 -0.58 -4.89
CA HIS A 27 13.69 0.55 -5.46
C HIS A 27 13.44 1.81 -4.63
N THR A 28 14.52 2.40 -4.15
CA THR A 28 14.46 3.59 -3.30
C THR A 28 14.07 4.84 -4.11
N PHE A 29 13.31 5.73 -3.49
CA PHE A 29 12.97 7.01 -4.11
C PHE A 29 14.20 7.91 -4.25
N SER A 30 15.11 7.85 -3.28
CA SER A 30 16.36 8.63 -3.27
C SER A 30 17.31 8.32 -4.41
N ALA A 31 17.21 7.14 -5.04
CA ALA A 31 17.98 6.77 -6.22
C ALA A 31 17.47 7.42 -7.53
N ASN A 32 16.33 8.11 -7.48
CA ASN A 32 15.77 8.79 -8.64
C ASN A 32 16.13 10.28 -8.65
N THR A 33 16.03 10.90 -9.84
CA THR A 33 16.10 12.35 -9.99
C THR A 33 14.70 12.94 -9.84
N ALA A 34 14.60 14.11 -9.21
CA ALA A 34 13.34 14.84 -9.10
C ALA A 34 12.74 15.11 -10.48
N SER A 35 11.49 14.70 -10.67
CA SER A 35 10.81 14.78 -11.97
C SER A 35 9.30 14.52 -11.81
N ASN A 36 8.56 14.69 -12.91
CA ASN A 36 7.17 14.27 -13.01
C ASN A 36 7.00 12.78 -13.39
N ASN A 37 8.12 12.06 -13.61
CA ASN A 37 8.08 10.65 -13.92
C ASN A 37 7.80 9.83 -12.65
N LEU A 38 7.33 8.61 -12.84
CA LEU A 38 7.18 7.66 -11.74
C LEU A 38 8.56 7.21 -11.22
N PRO A 39 8.67 6.88 -9.93
CA PRO A 39 9.88 6.28 -9.41
C PRO A 39 10.19 4.94 -10.11
N THR A 40 11.46 4.64 -10.32
CA THR A 40 11.91 3.38 -10.91
C THR A 40 11.33 2.19 -10.15
N GLY A 41 10.76 1.22 -10.86
CA GLY A 41 10.15 0.02 -10.29
C GLY A 41 8.73 0.20 -9.73
N TRP A 42 8.25 1.44 -9.64
CA TRP A 42 6.91 1.76 -9.15
C TRP A 42 5.94 2.00 -10.31
N ARG A 43 4.69 1.60 -10.12
CA ARG A 43 3.62 1.80 -11.09
C ARG A 43 2.37 2.38 -10.41
N PRO A 44 1.50 3.09 -11.14
CA PRO A 44 0.24 3.56 -10.61
C PRO A 44 -0.63 2.38 -10.17
N TRP A 45 -1.33 2.59 -9.07
CA TRP A 45 -2.31 1.66 -8.56
C TRP A 45 -3.57 2.44 -8.17
N GLY A 46 -4.72 2.08 -8.73
CA GLY A 46 -6.00 2.72 -8.46
C GLY A 46 -6.94 1.77 -7.73
N VAL A 47 -7.73 2.32 -6.82
CA VAL A 47 -8.78 1.57 -6.10
C VAL A 47 -9.87 1.12 -7.09
N ASN A 48 -10.27 2.03 -7.98
CA ASN A 48 -11.12 1.75 -9.12
C ASN A 48 -11.02 2.88 -10.16
N ARG A 49 -11.54 2.63 -11.38
CA ARG A 49 -11.48 3.57 -12.52
C ARG A 49 -12.33 4.83 -12.35
N PHE A 50 -13.22 4.89 -11.37
CA PHE A 50 -14.12 6.03 -11.14
C PHE A 50 -13.56 7.00 -10.09
N LYS A 51 -12.56 6.60 -9.32
CA LYS A 51 -11.92 7.46 -8.34
C LYS A 51 -10.91 8.37 -9.03
N ARG A 52 -10.91 9.65 -8.65
CA ARG A 52 -9.88 10.58 -9.09
C ARG A 52 -8.53 10.13 -8.56
N PRO A 53 -7.48 10.08 -9.38
CA PRO A 53 -6.15 9.71 -8.89
C PRO A 53 -5.53 10.81 -8.03
N THR A 54 -4.80 10.41 -7.01
CA THR A 54 -3.89 11.25 -6.24
C THR A 54 -2.66 11.56 -7.08
N GLU A 55 -2.15 12.79 -7.00
CA GLU A 55 -0.96 13.21 -7.72
C GLU A 55 0.30 12.81 -6.93
N TYR A 56 1.22 12.09 -7.58
CA TYR A 56 2.52 11.71 -7.02
C TYR A 56 3.63 12.32 -7.86
N ARG A 57 4.61 12.97 -7.21
CA ARG A 57 5.77 13.57 -7.87
C ARG A 57 7.05 13.31 -7.10
N LEU A 58 8.14 13.07 -7.81
CA LEU A 58 9.48 13.07 -7.24
C LEU A 58 9.97 14.52 -7.06
N ILE A 59 10.27 14.90 -5.84
CA ILE A 59 10.79 16.23 -5.50
C ILE A 59 12.10 16.11 -4.73
N GLN A 60 12.88 17.20 -4.70
CA GLN A 60 14.03 17.32 -3.81
C GLN A 60 13.61 17.99 -2.49
N GLU A 61 13.98 17.38 -1.38
CA GLU A 61 13.88 17.97 -0.05
C GLU A 61 15.11 17.56 0.76
N ASP A 62 15.79 18.53 1.36
CA ASP A 62 16.99 18.34 2.17
C ASP A 62 18.08 17.47 1.50
N GLY A 63 18.28 17.70 0.18
CA GLY A 63 19.28 16.98 -0.62
C GLY A 63 18.92 15.53 -0.98
N ARG A 64 17.68 15.09 -0.71
CA ARG A 64 17.19 13.73 -1.06
C ARG A 64 15.99 13.82 -1.99
N THR A 65 15.89 12.87 -2.90
CA THR A 65 14.69 12.71 -3.71
C THR A 65 13.66 11.90 -2.89
N ILE A 66 12.46 12.44 -2.79
CA ILE A 66 11.32 11.85 -2.08
C ILE A 66 10.07 11.88 -2.97
N VAL A 67 9.03 11.16 -2.60
CA VAL A 67 7.72 11.24 -3.25
C VAL A 67 6.83 12.19 -2.47
N ARG A 68 6.35 13.25 -3.13
CA ARG A 68 5.24 14.07 -2.65
C ARG A 68 3.92 13.54 -3.19
N ALA A 69 2.96 13.29 -2.33
CA ALA A 69 1.57 13.00 -2.67
C ALA A 69 0.70 14.24 -2.42
N ARG A 70 -0.22 14.52 -3.35
CA ARG A 70 -1.27 15.52 -3.20
C ARG A 70 -2.61 14.88 -3.51
N ALA A 71 -3.43 14.70 -2.51
CA ALA A 71 -4.81 14.23 -2.66
C ALA A 71 -5.79 15.40 -2.60
N THR A 72 -6.81 15.35 -3.46
CA THR A 72 -7.90 16.32 -3.54
C THR A 72 -9.16 15.56 -3.89
N ALA A 73 -9.95 15.14 -2.91
CA ALA A 73 -11.09 14.23 -3.07
C ALA A 73 -10.71 13.05 -3.99
N SER A 74 -9.59 12.40 -3.70
CA SER A 74 -8.94 11.42 -4.58
C SER A 74 -8.42 10.22 -3.83
N ALA A 75 -8.29 9.07 -4.54
CA ALA A 75 -7.76 7.84 -3.97
C ALA A 75 -6.99 7.05 -5.04
N SER A 76 -5.69 7.00 -4.89
CA SER A 76 -4.81 6.09 -5.63
C SER A 76 -3.48 5.95 -4.91
N GLY A 77 -2.63 5.05 -5.41
CA GLY A 77 -1.31 4.81 -4.87
C GLY A 77 -0.28 4.53 -5.95
N LEU A 78 0.93 4.27 -5.50
CA LEU A 78 1.99 3.66 -6.27
C LEU A 78 2.30 2.29 -5.66
N ILE A 79 2.54 1.28 -6.48
CA ILE A 79 2.82 -0.08 -6.05
C ILE A 79 4.12 -0.57 -6.69
N HIS A 80 4.91 -1.31 -5.93
CA HIS A 80 6.15 -1.96 -6.34
C HIS A 80 6.01 -3.47 -6.14
N PRO A 81 6.11 -4.30 -7.20
CA PRO A 81 6.06 -5.76 -7.07
C PRO A 81 7.25 -6.27 -6.28
N LEU A 82 7.02 -7.28 -5.45
CA LEU A 82 8.04 -7.93 -4.61
C LEU A 82 7.86 -9.45 -4.63
N ASP A 83 8.90 -10.15 -4.25
CA ASP A 83 8.88 -11.56 -3.89
C ASP A 83 9.76 -11.78 -2.66
N LEU A 84 9.22 -11.49 -1.46
CA LEU A 84 9.95 -11.56 -0.20
C LEU A 84 9.34 -12.57 0.76
N ASP A 85 10.21 -13.30 1.46
CA ASP A 85 9.82 -14.12 2.60
C ASP A 85 9.81 -13.26 3.88
N PRO A 86 8.64 -12.98 4.49
CA PRO A 86 8.55 -12.17 5.69
C PRO A 86 9.14 -12.84 6.93
N SER A 87 9.37 -14.15 6.91
CA SER A 87 10.09 -14.84 8.00
C SER A 87 11.58 -14.51 8.01
N VAL A 88 12.13 -14.12 6.86
CA VAL A 88 13.53 -13.73 6.66
C VAL A 88 13.71 -12.22 6.73
N TYR A 89 12.87 -11.48 6.01
CA TYR A 89 12.89 -10.02 5.91
C TYR A 89 11.79 -9.42 6.79
N ARG A 90 11.96 -9.53 8.09
CA ARG A 90 10.93 -9.20 9.07
C ARG A 90 10.79 -7.71 9.36
N LEU A 91 11.91 -6.96 9.33
CA LEU A 91 11.90 -5.56 9.71
C LEU A 91 11.62 -4.70 8.48
N LEU A 92 10.49 -4.01 8.50
CA LEU A 92 10.11 -3.00 7.52
C LEU A 92 10.42 -1.63 8.10
N HIS A 93 11.26 -0.87 7.39
CA HIS A 93 11.70 0.46 7.77
C HIS A 93 11.33 1.46 6.68
N TRP A 94 10.72 2.59 7.07
CA TRP A 94 10.37 3.69 6.18
C TRP A 94 10.30 5.01 6.93
N HIS A 95 10.20 6.10 6.19
CA HIS A 95 9.88 7.40 6.76
C HIS A 95 8.86 8.13 5.91
N TRP A 96 8.03 8.91 6.58
CA TRP A 96 7.00 9.73 5.99
C TRP A 96 6.83 11.04 6.73
N LYS A 97 6.20 12.00 6.07
CA LYS A 97 5.83 13.29 6.65
C LYS A 97 4.42 13.65 6.20
N VAL A 98 3.64 14.21 7.11
CA VAL A 98 2.28 14.68 6.88
C VAL A 98 2.20 16.13 7.33
N ASP A 99 1.76 17.04 6.47
CA ASP A 99 1.65 18.44 6.80
C ASP A 99 0.40 18.73 7.65
N GLU A 100 -0.70 18.00 7.36
CA GLU A 100 -2.00 18.19 8.03
C GLU A 100 -2.81 16.88 8.08
N LEU A 101 -3.66 16.75 9.09
CA LEU A 101 -4.62 15.65 9.17
C LEU A 101 -5.83 15.92 8.27
N ILE A 102 -6.46 14.85 7.80
CA ILE A 102 -7.77 14.88 7.16
C ILE A 102 -8.80 15.00 8.29
N ALA A 103 -9.35 16.20 8.52
CA ALA A 103 -10.07 16.55 9.75
C ALA A 103 -11.26 15.62 10.05
N LYS A 104 -11.98 15.18 9.03
CA LYS A 104 -13.15 14.29 9.14
C LYS A 104 -12.80 12.82 9.10
N ALA A 105 -11.55 12.44 8.86
CA ALA A 105 -11.16 11.04 8.73
C ALA A 105 -11.34 10.28 10.05
N ASP A 106 -11.91 9.09 9.90
CA ASP A 106 -12.05 8.09 10.94
C ASP A 106 -12.00 6.72 10.28
N ASN A 107 -10.87 6.04 10.40
CA ASN A 107 -10.64 4.74 9.76
C ASN A 107 -11.46 3.60 10.39
N THR A 108 -12.20 3.84 11.45
CA THR A 108 -13.17 2.90 12.02
C THR A 108 -14.54 2.97 11.34
N GLN A 109 -14.77 3.98 10.49
CA GLN A 109 -16.04 4.26 9.83
C GLN A 109 -15.91 4.16 8.30
N LYS A 110 -16.80 3.40 7.65
CA LYS A 110 -16.78 3.12 6.21
C LYS A 110 -16.74 4.37 5.32
N HIS A 111 -17.45 5.42 5.71
CA HIS A 111 -17.65 6.62 4.88
C HIS A 111 -16.63 7.73 5.14
N THR A 112 -15.72 7.54 6.06
CA THR A 112 -14.65 8.47 6.42
C THR A 112 -13.30 7.77 6.55
N GLU A 113 -13.16 6.58 5.97
CA GLU A 113 -11.93 5.78 5.96
C GLU A 113 -10.90 6.40 5.01
N ASP A 114 -10.37 7.56 5.36
CA ASP A 114 -9.29 8.25 4.65
C ASP A 114 -8.03 8.32 5.53
N SER A 115 -6.85 8.35 4.90
CA SER A 115 -5.59 8.55 5.62
C SER A 115 -4.62 9.36 4.78
N PRO A 116 -3.90 10.33 5.40
CA PRO A 116 -2.92 11.14 4.69
C PRO A 116 -1.76 10.30 4.16
N VAL A 117 -1.40 9.23 4.84
CA VAL A 117 -0.37 8.27 4.42
C VAL A 117 -0.77 6.84 4.77
N ARG A 118 -0.59 5.96 3.81
CA ARG A 118 -0.70 4.50 3.97
C ARG A 118 0.53 3.84 3.35
N LEU A 119 1.13 2.94 4.08
CA LEU A 119 2.06 1.96 3.53
C LEU A 119 1.29 0.65 3.40
N VAL A 120 1.18 0.12 2.18
CA VAL A 120 0.31 -1.01 1.83
C VAL A 120 1.18 -2.21 1.51
N ILE A 121 0.98 -3.33 2.19
CA ILE A 121 1.73 -4.55 1.96
C ILE A 121 0.77 -5.66 1.57
N SER A 122 1.03 -6.27 0.42
CA SER A 122 0.26 -7.37 -0.14
C SER A 122 0.93 -8.72 0.17
N PHE A 123 0.13 -9.67 0.60
CA PHE A 123 0.58 -11.03 0.90
C PHE A 123 -0.16 -12.03 0.03
N ASP A 124 0.55 -13.07 -0.42
CA ASP A 124 -0.08 -14.25 -0.99
C ASP A 124 -0.66 -15.15 0.10
N GLY A 125 -1.40 -16.16 -0.33
CA GLY A 125 -1.98 -17.15 0.56
C GLY A 125 -3.00 -18.02 -0.15
N ASP A 126 -3.63 -18.89 0.62
CA ASP A 126 -4.58 -19.85 0.11
C ASP A 126 -5.98 -19.23 -0.07
N MET A 127 -6.30 -18.84 -1.29
CA MET A 127 -7.58 -18.22 -1.63
C MET A 127 -8.80 -19.11 -1.34
N GLU A 128 -8.60 -20.44 -1.22
CA GLU A 128 -9.68 -21.38 -0.90
C GLU A 128 -10.10 -21.28 0.58
N LYS A 129 -9.23 -20.75 1.44
CA LYS A 129 -9.50 -20.51 2.87
C LYS A 129 -10.29 -19.23 3.15
N LEU A 130 -10.53 -18.39 2.15
CA LEU A 130 -11.36 -17.20 2.32
C LEU A 130 -12.76 -17.59 2.75
N ASP A 131 -13.31 -16.84 3.72
CA ASP A 131 -14.73 -16.99 4.04
C ASP A 131 -15.63 -16.54 2.89
N PHE A 132 -16.91 -16.83 2.98
CA PHE A 132 -17.88 -16.50 1.92
C PHE A 132 -17.97 -14.98 1.67
N GLY A 133 -17.93 -14.16 2.72
CA GLY A 133 -18.02 -12.71 2.60
C GLY A 133 -16.82 -12.10 1.89
N ASP A 134 -15.61 -12.51 2.29
CA ASP A 134 -14.35 -12.07 1.65
C ASP A 134 -14.28 -12.54 0.21
N ARG A 135 -14.67 -13.77 -0.08
CA ARG A 135 -14.70 -14.31 -1.44
C ARG A 135 -15.63 -13.49 -2.35
N MET A 136 -16.85 -13.23 -1.87
CA MET A 136 -17.81 -12.40 -2.61
C MET A 136 -17.30 -10.97 -2.84
N PHE A 137 -16.66 -10.36 -1.84
CA PHE A 137 -16.05 -9.04 -2.00
C PHE A 137 -14.91 -9.05 -3.03
N PHE A 138 -14.04 -10.05 -3.01
CA PHE A 138 -12.93 -10.19 -3.96
C PHE A 138 -13.43 -10.38 -5.40
N ASP A 139 -14.44 -11.21 -5.58
CA ASP A 139 -15.09 -11.42 -6.88
C ASP A 139 -15.74 -10.14 -7.41
N GLN A 140 -16.40 -9.35 -6.55
CA GLN A 140 -16.93 -8.05 -6.92
C GLN A 140 -15.82 -7.10 -7.37
N VAL A 141 -14.73 -6.96 -6.58
CA VAL A 141 -13.59 -6.10 -6.96
C VAL A 141 -13.03 -6.54 -8.31
N LYS A 142 -12.80 -7.83 -8.51
CA LYS A 142 -12.30 -8.38 -9.77
C LYS A 142 -13.24 -8.09 -10.94
N ALA A 143 -14.54 -8.25 -10.76
CA ALA A 143 -15.54 -7.97 -11.78
C ALA A 143 -15.59 -6.50 -12.20
N PHE A 144 -15.44 -5.56 -11.23
CA PHE A 144 -15.51 -4.13 -11.51
C PHE A 144 -14.19 -3.51 -11.95
N THR A 145 -13.05 -4.04 -11.50
CA THR A 145 -11.73 -3.44 -11.74
C THR A 145 -10.85 -4.25 -12.67
N GLY A 146 -11.16 -5.52 -12.89
CA GLY A 146 -10.30 -6.49 -13.57
C GLY A 146 -9.11 -6.95 -12.71
N GLN A 147 -8.95 -6.42 -11.49
CA GLN A 147 -7.80 -6.70 -10.63
C GLN A 147 -8.15 -7.76 -9.58
N GLN A 148 -7.28 -8.76 -9.44
CA GLN A 148 -7.35 -9.71 -8.34
C GLN A 148 -6.74 -9.09 -7.10
N LEU A 149 -7.50 -9.07 -5.99
CA LEU A 149 -6.94 -8.69 -4.69
C LEU A 149 -5.95 -9.74 -4.19
N PRO A 150 -4.89 -9.31 -3.44
CA PRO A 150 -4.01 -10.24 -2.74
C PRO A 150 -4.79 -10.97 -1.63
N TYR A 151 -4.30 -12.14 -1.23
CA TYR A 151 -4.93 -12.92 -0.16
C TYR A 151 -5.12 -12.12 1.14
N ALA A 152 -4.12 -11.33 1.52
CA ALA A 152 -4.24 -10.40 2.63
C ALA A 152 -3.50 -9.09 2.35
N THR A 153 -4.00 -8.00 2.92
CA THR A 153 -3.39 -6.66 2.86
C THR A 153 -3.23 -6.12 4.27
N LEU A 154 -1.99 -5.88 4.67
CA LEU A 154 -1.66 -5.13 5.89
C LEU A 154 -1.27 -3.71 5.51
N MET A 155 -1.87 -2.73 6.18
CA MET A 155 -1.54 -1.31 5.96
C MET A 155 -0.99 -0.71 7.25
N TYR A 156 0.03 0.13 7.15
CA TYR A 156 0.40 1.07 8.21
C TYR A 156 -0.17 2.44 7.86
N ILE A 157 -0.81 3.08 8.83
CA ILE A 157 -1.51 4.34 8.62
C ILE A 157 -1.13 5.39 9.66
N TRP A 158 -1.31 6.66 9.29
CA TRP A 158 -1.40 7.76 10.24
C TRP A 158 -2.87 8.07 10.50
N GLU A 159 -3.28 7.93 11.74
CA GLU A 159 -4.67 8.04 12.15
C GLU A 159 -4.90 9.30 13.00
N ASN A 160 -6.14 9.78 13.05
CA ASN A 160 -6.45 11.03 13.76
C ASN A 160 -6.49 10.87 15.29
N ARG A 161 -6.99 9.73 15.80
CA ARG A 161 -7.39 9.55 17.20
C ARG A 161 -6.99 8.20 17.81
N ALA A 162 -7.05 7.13 17.03
CA ALA A 162 -6.74 5.80 17.53
C ALA A 162 -5.28 5.71 17.95
N ALA A 163 -5.02 5.06 19.08
CA ALA A 163 -3.68 4.94 19.63
C ALA A 163 -2.74 4.15 18.70
N LYS A 164 -1.46 4.51 18.71
CA LYS A 164 -0.41 3.74 18.01
C LYS A 164 -0.46 2.26 18.40
N GLY A 165 -0.27 1.38 17.43
CA GLY A 165 -0.34 -0.05 17.59
C GLY A 165 -1.77 -0.62 17.51
N THR A 166 -2.82 0.20 17.48
CA THR A 166 -4.20 -0.28 17.26
C THR A 166 -4.30 -0.95 15.89
N VAL A 167 -4.96 -2.12 15.87
CA VAL A 167 -5.33 -2.81 14.63
C VAL A 167 -6.79 -2.48 14.31
N ILE A 168 -7.01 -1.84 13.17
CA ILE A 168 -8.34 -1.50 12.66
C ILE A 168 -8.68 -2.45 11.52
N ALA A 169 -9.82 -3.13 11.61
CA ALA A 169 -10.32 -3.98 10.53
C ALA A 169 -11.03 -3.13 9.47
N ASN A 170 -10.73 -3.37 8.19
CA ASN A 170 -11.48 -2.79 7.10
C ASN A 170 -12.94 -3.27 7.14
N ARG A 171 -13.89 -2.40 6.76
CA ARG A 171 -15.31 -2.69 6.83
C ARG A 171 -15.85 -3.53 5.69
N HIS A 172 -15.05 -3.77 4.67
CA HIS A 172 -15.46 -4.56 3.50
C HIS A 172 -14.89 -5.98 3.50
N SER A 173 -13.75 -6.20 4.17
CA SER A 173 -13.07 -7.49 4.15
C SER A 173 -12.28 -7.72 5.44
N SER A 174 -12.35 -8.94 5.95
CA SER A 174 -11.52 -9.39 7.07
C SER A 174 -10.04 -9.52 6.67
N ARG A 175 -9.78 -9.56 5.35
CA ARG A 175 -8.45 -9.72 4.76
C ARG A 175 -7.69 -8.40 4.55
N ILE A 176 -8.26 -7.29 4.96
CA ILE A 176 -7.62 -5.97 4.95
C ILE A 176 -7.58 -5.43 6.37
N LYS A 177 -6.38 -5.19 6.90
CA LYS A 177 -6.16 -4.67 8.25
C LYS A 177 -5.23 -3.46 8.21
N MET A 178 -5.52 -2.51 9.09
CA MET A 178 -4.71 -1.30 9.26
C MET A 178 -4.08 -1.29 10.65
N VAL A 179 -2.79 -1.06 10.73
CA VAL A 179 -2.04 -0.84 11.98
C VAL A 179 -1.75 0.66 12.08
N VAL A 180 -2.15 1.27 13.17
CA VAL A 180 -1.84 2.68 13.43
C VAL A 180 -0.36 2.80 13.77
N ALA A 181 0.43 3.31 12.83
CA ALA A 181 1.87 3.54 13.01
C ALA A 181 2.15 4.92 13.62
N GLU A 182 1.33 5.91 13.29
CA GLU A 182 1.37 7.25 13.91
C GLU A 182 -0.04 7.77 14.13
N SER A 183 -0.22 8.68 15.11
CA SER A 183 -1.53 9.19 15.48
C SER A 183 -1.47 10.64 15.96
N GLY A 184 -2.55 11.40 15.68
CA GLY A 184 -2.73 12.74 16.19
C GLY A 184 -1.87 13.80 15.50
N ARG A 185 -1.86 15.00 16.09
CA ARG A 185 -1.31 16.22 15.48
C ARG A 185 0.12 16.58 15.91
N GLU A 186 0.62 15.94 16.96
CA GLU A 186 1.85 16.39 17.64
C GLU A 186 3.09 16.36 16.74
N LYS A 187 3.10 15.51 15.72
CA LYS A 187 4.25 15.29 14.86
C LYS A 187 4.05 15.75 13.41
N LEU A 188 2.98 16.52 13.16
CA LEU A 188 2.75 17.10 11.84
C LEU A 188 3.90 18.02 11.41
N GLY A 189 4.18 18.06 10.10
CA GLY A 189 5.26 18.84 9.50
C GLY A 189 6.66 18.27 9.72
N ALA A 190 6.82 17.19 10.51
CA ALA A 190 8.10 16.59 10.80
C ALA A 190 8.20 15.16 10.22
N TRP A 191 9.38 14.81 9.69
CA TRP A 191 9.67 13.47 9.25
C TRP A 191 9.56 12.48 10.41
N GLN A 192 8.79 11.41 10.20
CA GLN A 192 8.64 10.30 11.14
C GLN A 192 9.28 9.07 10.57
N GLU A 193 10.23 8.52 11.32
CA GLU A 193 10.88 7.25 11.02
C GLU A 193 10.10 6.13 11.70
N GLN A 194 9.81 5.07 10.96
CA GLN A 194 9.04 3.91 11.42
C GLN A 194 9.85 2.63 11.20
N THR A 195 9.79 1.73 12.16
CA THR A 195 10.33 0.38 12.03
C THR A 195 9.36 -0.61 12.67
N HIS A 196 8.91 -1.58 11.90
CA HIS A 196 7.94 -2.57 12.35
C HIS A 196 8.40 -3.99 12.02
N ASP A 197 8.13 -4.94 12.92
CA ASP A 197 8.23 -6.37 12.66
C ASP A 197 6.96 -6.82 11.93
N ILE A 198 7.03 -6.81 10.60
CA ILE A 198 5.89 -7.08 9.73
C ILE A 198 5.34 -8.51 9.91
N TYR A 199 6.19 -9.47 10.25
CA TYR A 199 5.78 -10.84 10.52
C TYR A 199 4.95 -10.90 11.82
N ALA A 200 5.41 -10.25 12.89
CA ALA A 200 4.67 -10.18 14.14
C ALA A 200 3.38 -9.38 14.01
N ASP A 201 3.40 -8.26 13.28
CA ASP A 201 2.22 -7.42 13.04
C ASP A 201 1.16 -8.16 12.21
N PHE A 202 1.57 -8.94 11.19
CA PHE A 202 0.66 -9.77 10.41
C PHE A 202 -0.03 -10.82 11.30
N ARG A 203 0.74 -11.57 12.08
CA ARG A 203 0.19 -12.58 13.01
C ARG A 203 -0.79 -11.98 14.01
N ARG A 204 -0.45 -10.82 14.56
CA ARG A 204 -1.33 -10.09 15.48
C ARG A 204 -2.63 -9.64 14.81
N ALA A 205 -2.55 -9.19 13.54
CA ALA A 205 -3.69 -8.66 12.82
C ALA A 205 -4.62 -9.74 12.27
N PHE A 206 -4.06 -10.86 11.76
CA PHE A 206 -4.82 -11.89 11.06
C PHE A 206 -4.97 -13.19 11.84
N GLY A 207 -4.15 -13.44 12.89
CA GLY A 207 -4.20 -14.67 13.68
C GLY A 207 -3.60 -15.89 12.98
N GLU A 208 -2.85 -15.68 11.89
CA GLU A 208 -2.24 -16.75 11.09
C GLU A 208 -0.82 -16.38 10.65
N GLU A 209 -0.09 -17.32 10.08
CA GLU A 209 1.25 -17.08 9.52
C GLU A 209 1.15 -16.35 8.17
N PRO A 210 2.00 -15.33 7.91
CA PRO A 210 1.99 -14.65 6.63
C PRO A 210 2.53 -15.53 5.50
N GLY A 211 1.91 -15.44 4.32
CA GLY A 211 2.49 -15.89 3.08
C GLY A 211 3.61 -14.96 2.59
N ARG A 212 4.06 -15.12 1.35
CA ARG A 212 5.09 -14.24 0.77
C ARG A 212 4.55 -12.83 0.56
N ILE A 213 5.41 -11.83 0.69
CA ILE A 213 5.08 -10.45 0.33
C ILE A 213 5.20 -10.34 -1.19
N THR A 214 4.09 -10.02 -1.85
CA THR A 214 3.99 -9.91 -3.30
C THR A 214 4.09 -8.49 -3.83
N ALA A 215 3.83 -7.51 -2.98
CA ALA A 215 3.97 -6.09 -3.33
C ALA A 215 4.05 -5.21 -2.09
N ILE A 216 4.64 -4.02 -2.28
CA ILE A 216 4.54 -2.90 -1.35
C ILE A 216 4.02 -1.68 -2.09
N GLY A 217 3.20 -0.87 -1.42
CA GLY A 217 2.61 0.34 -1.99
C GLY A 217 2.61 1.50 -1.03
N ILE A 218 2.49 2.69 -1.60
CA ILE A 218 2.15 3.92 -0.86
C ILE A 218 0.81 4.42 -1.36
N MET A 219 -0.01 4.97 -0.47
CA MET A 219 -1.31 5.52 -0.82
C MET A 219 -1.65 6.71 0.06
N THR A 220 -2.23 7.73 -0.56
CA THR A 220 -2.82 8.90 0.09
C THR A 220 -4.23 9.08 -0.45
N ASP A 221 -5.22 9.09 0.42
CA ASP A 221 -6.62 9.16 0.03
C ASP A 221 -7.43 10.16 0.86
N THR A 222 -8.34 10.84 0.19
CA THR A 222 -9.26 11.86 0.74
C THR A 222 -10.63 11.79 0.08
N ASP A 223 -10.95 10.70 -0.59
CA ASP A 223 -12.13 10.62 -1.45
C ASP A 223 -13.42 10.38 -0.67
N ASN A 224 -13.36 9.79 0.51
CA ASN A 224 -14.51 9.59 1.38
C ASN A 224 -14.92 10.88 2.10
N THR A 225 -13.96 11.68 2.54
CA THR A 225 -14.20 12.96 3.24
C THR A 225 -14.33 14.15 2.29
N GLY A 226 -13.80 14.03 1.06
CA GLY A 226 -13.74 15.11 0.08
C GLY A 226 -12.72 16.20 0.40
N GLU A 227 -11.81 15.96 1.35
CA GLU A 227 -10.80 16.92 1.79
C GLU A 227 -9.54 16.92 0.91
N ASN A 228 -8.59 17.76 1.26
CA ASN A 228 -7.28 17.87 0.62
C ASN A 228 -6.19 17.60 1.64
N VAL A 229 -5.10 16.97 1.18
CA VAL A 229 -3.92 16.73 2.02
C VAL A 229 -2.64 16.66 1.18
N HIS A 230 -1.52 17.09 1.79
CA HIS A 230 -0.18 16.84 1.29
C HIS A 230 0.53 15.87 2.23
N ALA A 231 1.23 14.93 1.62
CA ALA A 231 2.03 13.96 2.35
C ALA A 231 3.31 13.62 1.57
N TYR A 232 4.30 13.09 2.28
CA TYR A 232 5.60 12.81 1.70
C TYR A 232 6.07 11.43 2.15
N TYR A 233 6.67 10.71 1.21
CA TYR A 233 7.20 9.39 1.44
C TYR A 233 8.69 9.37 1.09
N GLY A 234 9.50 8.94 2.03
CA GLY A 234 10.89 8.62 1.82
C GLY A 234 11.11 7.14 1.56
N ASP A 235 12.37 6.73 1.52
CA ASP A 235 12.75 5.38 1.19
C ASP A 235 12.12 4.32 2.11
N ILE A 236 11.83 3.17 1.51
CA ILE A 236 11.23 2.01 2.16
C ILE A 236 12.20 0.84 2.01
N THR A 237 12.52 0.17 3.10
CA THR A 237 13.48 -0.94 3.09
C THR A 237 13.03 -2.09 3.95
N PHE A 238 13.28 -3.32 3.50
CA PHE A 238 13.16 -4.52 4.31
C PHE A 238 14.53 -4.96 4.82
N LYS A 239 14.62 -5.31 6.10
CA LYS A 239 15.84 -5.76 6.75
C LYS A 239 15.64 -7.13 7.37
N ARG A 240 16.70 -7.92 7.37
CA ARG A 240 16.73 -9.20 8.09
C ARG A 240 16.89 -8.94 9.57
N ILE A 241 16.27 -9.77 10.41
CA ILE A 241 16.66 -9.85 11.81
C ILE A 241 17.97 -10.62 11.86
N ALA A 242 19.01 -10.04 12.48
CA ALA A 242 20.24 -10.75 12.75
C ALA A 242 19.90 -11.98 13.61
N ARG A 243 20.26 -13.20 13.14
CA ARG A 243 20.22 -14.37 14.01
C ARG A 243 21.19 -14.13 15.16
N PRO A 244 20.80 -14.39 16.42
CA PRO A 244 21.79 -14.42 17.51
C PRO A 244 22.91 -15.36 17.07
N ARG A 245 24.17 -14.92 17.16
CA ARG A 245 25.30 -15.84 17.02
C ARG A 245 25.09 -16.93 18.06
N SER A 246 24.94 -18.17 17.64
CA SER A 246 25.06 -19.30 18.55
C SER A 246 26.43 -19.17 19.19
N VAL A 247 26.46 -18.95 20.52
CA VAL A 247 27.66 -19.13 21.30
C VAL A 247 27.97 -20.61 21.15
N VAL A 248 28.96 -20.94 20.33
CA VAL A 248 29.55 -22.27 20.32
C VAL A 248 30.36 -22.28 21.62
N ASP A 249 29.82 -22.92 22.64
CA ASP A 249 30.58 -23.28 23.82
C ASP A 249 31.74 -24.18 23.34
N GLY A 250 32.89 -23.57 23.25
CA GLY A 250 34.15 -24.30 23.02
C GLY A 250 34.54 -25.00 24.32
N ASP A 251 34.53 -26.32 24.27
CA ASP A 251 35.25 -27.18 25.22
C ASP A 251 36.77 -27.05 25.02
#